data_48cafa62f758b8d9ef5851d6efba7300
#
_entry.id   48cafa62f758b8d9ef5851d6efba7300
#
_cell.length_a   1.000
_cell.length_b   1.000
_cell.length_c   1.000
_cell.angle_alpha   90.00
_cell.angle_beta   90.00
_cell.angle_gamma   90.00
#
_symmetry.space_group_name_H-M   'P 1'
#
loop_
_entity.id
_entity.type
_entity.pdbx_description
1 polymer ?
#
loop_
_entity_poly.entity_id
_entity_poly.type
_entity_poly.pdbx_seq_one_letter_code
_entity_poly.pdbx_strand_id
1 'polypeptide(L)'
;MDSTKYESLSKYIRGNIQQWKKDSMKNCNYQCIFTGNKDFQIHHLYGVSNILNDIVNNYHIVIKNNINDYSKDELHYILNIFIKEQSKYPLGVCIRKEIHVLFHSLYGQYYNTPEQWYQFQKDYTNGIYDDIIKNKIA
;
A
#
# COMPACT_ATOMS: atom_id res chain seq x y z
N MET A 1 3.01 16.46 -9.39
CA MET A 1 2.02 16.28 -8.31
C MET A 1 2.77 16.15 -6.98
N ASP A 2 2.32 16.85 -5.94
CA ASP A 2 2.95 16.80 -4.64
C ASP A 2 2.70 15.42 -3.99
N SER A 3 3.76 14.63 -3.77
CA SER A 3 3.67 13.30 -3.19
C SER A 3 3.28 13.32 -1.70
N THR A 4 3.44 14.47 -1.01
CA THR A 4 3.07 14.63 0.40
C THR A 4 1.63 15.09 0.60
N LYS A 5 0.91 15.38 -0.48
CA LYS A 5 -0.45 15.94 -0.47
C LYS A 5 -1.41 15.16 0.43
N TYR A 6 -1.30 13.83 0.44
CA TYR A 6 -2.22 12.95 1.16
C TYR A 6 -1.65 12.39 2.45
N GLU A 7 -0.51 12.90 2.93
CA GLU A 7 0.22 12.28 4.04
C GLU A 7 -0.62 12.09 5.29
N SER A 8 -1.28 13.16 5.76
CA SER A 8 -2.11 13.13 6.96
C SER A 8 -3.30 12.17 6.80
N LEU A 9 -3.98 12.27 5.68
CA LEU A 9 -5.15 11.44 5.39
C LEU A 9 -4.76 9.98 5.17
N SER A 10 -3.65 9.71 4.50
CA SER A 10 -3.12 8.35 4.29
C SER A 10 -2.85 7.66 5.62
N LYS A 11 -2.26 8.36 6.57
CA LYS A 11 -1.98 7.82 7.90
C LYS A 11 -3.26 7.41 8.62
N TYR A 12 -4.29 8.27 8.56
CA TYR A 12 -5.60 7.97 9.13
C TYR A 12 -6.21 6.73 8.48
N ILE A 13 -6.22 6.68 7.15
CA ILE A 13 -6.77 5.56 6.39
C ILE A 13 -6.06 4.25 6.77
N ARG A 14 -4.72 4.25 6.78
CA ARG A 14 -3.92 3.05 7.09
C ARG A 14 -4.20 2.51 8.49
N GLY A 15 -4.58 3.38 9.41
CA GLY A 15 -4.96 3.00 10.77
C GLY A 15 -6.37 2.42 10.89
N ASN A 16 -7.19 2.49 9.83
CA ASN A 16 -8.61 2.16 9.89
C ASN A 16 -9.08 1.19 8.81
N ILE A 17 -8.18 0.41 8.22
CA ILE A 17 -8.52 -0.61 7.21
C ILE A 17 -8.16 -2.02 7.71
N GLN A 18 -8.55 -2.33 8.95
CA GLN A 18 -8.16 -3.57 9.62
C GLN A 18 -8.67 -4.82 8.90
N GLN A 19 -9.88 -4.78 8.36
CA GLN A 19 -10.43 -5.95 7.66
C GLN A 19 -9.63 -6.27 6.41
N TRP A 20 -9.27 -5.24 5.63
CA TRP A 20 -8.41 -5.42 4.46
C TRP A 20 -7.05 -6.01 4.83
N LYS A 21 -6.47 -5.55 5.94
CA LYS A 21 -5.20 -6.08 6.44
C LYS A 21 -5.32 -7.55 6.81
N LYS A 22 -6.38 -7.91 7.52
CA LYS A 22 -6.64 -9.32 7.91
C LYS A 22 -6.81 -10.20 6.68
N ASP A 23 -7.58 -9.74 5.71
CA ASP A 23 -7.83 -10.49 4.48
C ASP A 23 -6.54 -10.67 3.68
N SER A 24 -5.71 -9.63 3.61
CA SER A 24 -4.41 -9.69 2.93
C SER A 24 -3.46 -10.68 3.61
N MET A 25 -3.36 -10.61 4.93
CA MET A 25 -2.51 -11.54 5.70
C MET A 25 -2.97 -12.98 5.53
N LYS A 26 -4.28 -13.23 5.62
CA LYS A 26 -4.85 -14.56 5.43
C LYS A 26 -4.54 -15.10 4.03
N ASN A 27 -4.66 -14.24 3.03
CA ASN A 27 -4.39 -14.61 1.63
C ASN A 27 -2.93 -15.00 1.40
N CYS A 28 -2.01 -14.48 2.22
CA CYS A 28 -0.58 -14.79 2.17
C CYS A 28 -0.16 -15.87 3.17
N ASN A 29 -1.10 -16.53 3.84
CA ASN A 29 -0.83 -17.52 4.89
C ASN A 29 0.01 -16.96 6.04
N TYR A 30 -0.16 -15.66 6.34
CA TYR A 30 0.53 -14.96 7.43
C TYR A 30 2.05 -15.03 7.35
N GLN A 31 2.58 -14.91 6.14
CA GLN A 31 4.03 -14.98 5.92
C GLN A 31 4.44 -14.21 4.66
N CYS A 32 5.73 -13.87 4.60
CA CYS A 32 6.29 -13.27 3.39
C CYS A 32 6.15 -14.24 2.22
N ILE A 33 5.61 -13.77 1.11
CA ILE A 33 5.35 -14.64 -0.06
C ILE A 33 6.63 -15.13 -0.73
N PHE A 34 7.76 -14.46 -0.53
CA PHE A 34 9.03 -14.85 -1.12
C PHE A 34 9.89 -15.72 -0.20
N THR A 35 9.90 -15.42 1.10
CA THR A 35 10.82 -16.06 2.05
C THR A 35 10.15 -16.98 3.06
N GLY A 36 8.81 -16.88 3.21
CA GLY A 36 8.09 -17.62 4.26
C GLY A 36 8.28 -17.04 5.66
N ASN A 37 8.99 -15.92 5.80
CA ASN A 37 9.23 -15.31 7.10
C ASN A 37 7.95 -14.79 7.71
N LYS A 38 7.80 -14.93 9.04
CA LYS A 38 6.61 -14.49 9.76
C LYS A 38 6.63 -13.00 10.11
N ASP A 39 7.76 -12.34 9.92
CA ASP A 39 7.92 -10.91 10.09
C ASP A 39 7.81 -10.24 8.72
N PHE A 40 6.77 -9.44 8.53
CA PHE A 40 6.47 -8.87 7.21
C PHE A 40 5.71 -7.56 7.34
N GLN A 41 5.64 -6.84 6.21
CA GLN A 41 4.77 -5.69 6.02
C GLN A 41 3.79 -6.01 4.90
N ILE A 42 2.67 -5.31 4.85
CA ILE A 42 1.67 -5.49 3.79
C ILE A 42 1.86 -4.39 2.74
N HIS A 43 2.07 -4.79 1.50
CA HIS A 43 2.22 -3.89 0.38
C HIS A 43 0.91 -3.76 -0.39
N HIS A 44 0.43 -2.52 -0.58
CA HIS A 44 -0.70 -2.24 -1.47
C HIS A 44 -0.23 -2.32 -2.92
N LEU A 45 -0.89 -3.14 -3.73
CA LEU A 45 -0.57 -3.21 -5.15
C LEU A 45 -0.97 -1.93 -5.88
N TYR A 46 -2.19 -1.46 -5.64
CA TYR A 46 -2.61 -0.13 -6.06
C TYR A 46 -2.52 0.78 -4.83
N GLY A 47 -1.62 1.75 -4.86
CA GLY A 47 -1.23 2.51 -3.67
C GLY A 47 -2.36 3.33 -3.05
N VAL A 48 -2.25 3.56 -1.74
CA VAL A 48 -3.20 4.40 -1.00
C VAL A 48 -3.32 5.79 -1.64
N SER A 49 -2.20 6.37 -2.07
CA SER A 49 -2.20 7.68 -2.73
C SER A 49 -2.98 7.68 -4.04
N ASN A 50 -2.92 6.58 -4.79
CA ASN A 50 -3.70 6.43 -6.03
C ASN A 50 -5.20 6.39 -5.74
N ILE A 51 -5.61 5.60 -4.74
CA ILE A 51 -7.02 5.49 -4.37
C ILE A 51 -7.54 6.85 -3.88
N LEU A 52 -6.77 7.54 -3.04
CA LEU A 52 -7.14 8.87 -2.55
C LEU A 52 -7.27 9.88 -3.69
N ASN A 53 -6.33 9.84 -4.64
CA ASN A 53 -6.39 10.72 -5.80
C ASN A 53 -7.64 10.47 -6.65
N ASP A 54 -7.99 9.21 -6.86
CA ASP A 54 -9.21 8.84 -7.57
C ASP A 54 -10.47 9.33 -6.84
N ILE A 55 -10.51 9.17 -5.52
CA ILE A 55 -11.62 9.61 -4.67
C ILE A 55 -11.79 11.13 -4.75
N VAL A 56 -10.70 11.87 -4.61
CA VAL A 56 -10.71 13.33 -4.66
C VAL A 56 -11.29 13.82 -6.00
N ASN A 57 -10.86 13.19 -7.09
CA ASN A 57 -11.30 13.59 -8.43
C ASN A 57 -12.75 13.19 -8.71
N ASN A 58 -13.20 12.03 -8.23
CA ASN A 58 -14.51 11.50 -8.56
C ASN A 58 -15.63 11.94 -7.61
N TYR A 59 -15.29 12.25 -6.36
CA TYR A 59 -16.27 12.58 -5.32
C TYR A 59 -16.17 14.03 -4.84
N HIS A 60 -15.32 14.84 -5.48
CA HIS A 60 -15.14 16.26 -5.19
C HIS A 60 -14.78 16.53 -3.71
N ILE A 61 -13.91 15.72 -3.17
CA ILE A 61 -13.45 15.85 -1.78
C ILE A 61 -12.35 16.90 -1.71
N VAL A 62 -12.44 17.81 -0.73
CA VAL A 62 -11.41 18.82 -0.48
C VAL A 62 -10.37 18.24 0.47
N ILE A 63 -9.11 18.22 0.04
CA ILE A 63 -8.00 17.76 0.86
C ILE A 63 -7.52 18.87 1.79
N LYS A 64 -7.36 18.53 3.06
CA LYS A 64 -6.87 19.43 4.11
C LYS A 64 -5.50 18.97 4.61
N ASN A 65 -4.69 19.90 5.06
CA ASN A 65 -3.30 19.62 5.45
C ASN A 65 -3.18 18.85 6.76
N ASN A 66 -4.13 19.02 7.67
CA ASN A 66 -4.09 18.43 9.00
C ASN A 66 -5.34 17.58 9.22
N ILE A 67 -5.15 16.40 9.82
CA ILE A 67 -6.27 15.50 10.13
C ILE A 67 -7.32 16.17 11.02
N ASN A 68 -6.90 17.07 11.89
CA ASN A 68 -7.79 17.79 12.79
C ASN A 68 -8.70 18.83 12.09
N ASP A 69 -8.39 19.16 10.83
CA ASP A 69 -9.18 20.08 10.04
C ASP A 69 -10.41 19.41 9.42
N TYR A 70 -10.48 18.08 9.48
CA TYR A 70 -11.65 17.32 9.04
C TYR A 70 -12.59 17.10 10.21
N SER A 71 -13.91 17.15 9.95
CA SER A 71 -14.89 16.70 10.93
C SER A 71 -14.89 15.17 11.00
N LYS A 72 -15.47 14.61 12.06
CA LYS A 72 -15.65 13.15 12.20
C LYS A 72 -16.48 12.60 11.04
N ASP A 73 -17.53 13.33 10.64
CA ASP A 73 -18.40 12.91 9.55
C ASP A 73 -17.66 12.90 8.22
N GLU A 74 -16.81 13.90 7.97
CA GLU A 74 -15.97 13.96 6.78
C GLU A 74 -15.01 12.76 6.73
N LEU A 75 -14.35 12.46 7.84
CA LEU A 75 -13.41 11.33 7.92
C LEU A 75 -14.13 10.00 7.72
N HIS A 76 -15.29 9.80 8.32
CA HIS A 76 -16.11 8.60 8.12
C HIS A 76 -16.53 8.45 6.66
N TYR A 77 -16.97 9.53 6.05
CA TYR A 77 -17.38 9.55 4.65
C TYR A 77 -16.22 9.12 3.73
N ILE A 78 -15.06 9.76 3.92
CA ILE A 78 -13.85 9.46 3.13
C ILE A 78 -13.42 8.01 3.32
N LEU A 79 -13.39 7.54 4.57
CA LEU A 79 -13.00 6.16 4.89
C LEU A 79 -13.93 5.14 4.23
N ASN A 80 -15.23 5.36 4.28
CA ASN A 80 -16.19 4.44 3.67
C ASN A 80 -16.04 4.37 2.15
N ILE A 81 -15.81 5.51 1.52
CA ILE A 81 -15.55 5.55 0.07
C ILE A 81 -14.23 4.84 -0.24
N PHE A 82 -13.20 5.08 0.57
CA PHE A 82 -11.90 4.45 0.39
C PHE A 82 -12.01 2.92 0.45
N ILE A 83 -12.70 2.40 1.44
CA ILE A 83 -12.89 0.96 1.60
C ILE A 83 -13.60 0.37 0.38
N LYS A 84 -14.62 1.04 -0.10
CA LYS A 84 -15.36 0.62 -1.29
C LYS A 84 -14.46 0.62 -2.54
N GLU A 85 -13.71 1.69 -2.76
CA GLU A 85 -12.82 1.79 -3.90
C GLU A 85 -11.67 0.79 -3.82
N GLN A 86 -11.09 0.61 -2.62
CA GLN A 86 -10.03 -0.37 -2.39
C GLN A 86 -10.46 -1.79 -2.74
N SER A 87 -11.73 -2.13 -2.51
CA SER A 87 -12.25 -3.48 -2.80
C SER A 87 -12.23 -3.83 -4.27
N LYS A 88 -12.06 -2.85 -5.17
CA LYS A 88 -11.98 -3.06 -6.61
C LYS A 88 -10.60 -3.54 -7.06
N TYR A 89 -9.61 -3.49 -6.18
CA TYR A 89 -8.22 -3.83 -6.48
C TYR A 89 -7.80 -5.07 -5.72
N PRO A 90 -6.69 -5.74 -6.15
CA PRO A 90 -6.20 -6.90 -5.44
C PRO A 90 -5.88 -6.61 -3.97
N LEU A 91 -5.98 -7.65 -3.13
CA LEU A 91 -5.51 -7.58 -1.75
C LEU A 91 -4.01 -7.27 -1.71
N GLY A 92 -3.54 -6.78 -0.57
CA GLY A 92 -2.12 -6.55 -0.35
C GLY A 92 -1.34 -7.84 -0.29
N VAL A 93 -0.03 -7.73 -0.46
CA VAL A 93 0.89 -8.86 -0.34
C VAL A 93 1.79 -8.65 0.87
N CYS A 94 2.10 -9.74 1.56
CA CYS A 94 2.98 -9.73 2.72
C CYS A 94 4.41 -9.96 2.27
N ILE A 95 5.29 -9.02 2.56
CA ILE A 95 6.71 -9.11 2.19
C ILE A 95 7.58 -8.59 3.32
N ARG A 96 8.79 -9.13 3.43
CA ARG A 96 9.75 -8.62 4.42
C ARG A 96 10.01 -7.14 4.18
N LYS A 97 10.34 -6.44 5.27
CA LYS A 97 10.66 -5.01 5.23
C LYS A 97 11.72 -4.70 4.18
N GLU A 98 12.78 -5.50 4.13
CA GLU A 98 13.90 -5.29 3.20
C GLU A 98 13.46 -5.39 1.74
N ILE A 99 12.56 -6.31 1.45
CA ILE A 99 12.00 -6.49 0.11
C ILE A 99 11.07 -5.31 -0.23
N HIS A 100 10.28 -4.86 0.75
CA HIS A 100 9.39 -3.71 0.59
C HIS A 100 10.19 -2.43 0.31
N VAL A 101 11.30 -2.23 1.04
CA VAL A 101 12.22 -1.11 0.81
C VAL A 101 12.80 -1.19 -0.60
N LEU A 102 13.23 -2.38 -1.03
CA LEU A 102 13.76 -2.57 -2.39
C LEU A 102 12.72 -2.19 -3.44
N PHE A 103 11.48 -2.67 -3.30
CA PHE A 103 10.41 -2.34 -4.23
C PHE A 103 10.26 -0.82 -4.38
N HIS A 104 10.15 -0.10 -3.26
CA HIS A 104 9.96 1.35 -3.30
C HIS A 104 11.20 2.11 -3.80
N SER A 105 12.38 1.54 -3.64
CA SER A 105 13.60 2.14 -4.21
C SER A 105 13.64 2.06 -5.73
N LEU A 106 12.98 1.05 -6.30
CA LEU A 106 12.92 0.83 -7.75
C LEU A 106 11.75 1.58 -8.40
N TYR A 107 10.60 1.62 -7.76
CA TYR A 107 9.34 2.10 -8.34
C TYR A 107 8.80 3.37 -7.70
N GLY A 108 9.48 3.89 -6.67
CA GLY A 108 9.04 5.08 -5.96
C GLY A 108 8.16 4.77 -4.76
N GLN A 109 8.04 5.76 -3.87
CA GLN A 109 7.32 5.65 -2.61
C GLN A 109 5.80 5.75 -2.79
N TYR A 110 5.34 6.52 -3.78
CA TYR A 110 3.93 6.85 -3.97
C TYR A 110 3.44 6.45 -5.35
N TYR A 111 2.12 6.34 -5.49
CA TYR A 111 1.43 6.08 -6.77
C TYR A 111 1.82 4.77 -7.43
N ASN A 112 2.08 3.75 -6.61
CA ASN A 112 2.43 2.42 -7.11
C ASN A 112 1.23 1.72 -7.74
N THR A 113 1.49 0.84 -8.70
CA THR A 113 0.46 0.16 -9.48
C THR A 113 0.63 -1.37 -9.40
N PRO A 114 -0.45 -2.14 -9.66
CA PRO A 114 -0.34 -3.60 -9.74
C PRO A 114 0.67 -4.06 -10.80
N GLU A 115 0.76 -3.36 -11.92
CA GLU A 115 1.70 -3.71 -13.00
C GLU A 115 3.15 -3.64 -12.54
N GLN A 116 3.49 -2.61 -11.75
CA GLN A 116 4.82 -2.49 -11.15
C GLN A 116 5.10 -3.68 -10.23
N TRP A 117 4.11 -4.06 -9.43
CA TRP A 117 4.25 -5.21 -8.52
C TRP A 117 4.47 -6.51 -9.29
N TYR A 118 3.68 -6.77 -10.33
CA TYR A 118 3.80 -8.00 -11.10
C TYR A 118 5.15 -8.08 -11.80
N GLN A 119 5.68 -6.96 -12.30
CA GLN A 119 7.02 -6.92 -12.87
C GLN A 119 8.08 -7.20 -11.82
N PHE A 120 7.96 -6.59 -10.65
CA PHE A 120 8.88 -6.81 -9.52
C PHE A 120 8.87 -8.28 -9.09
N GLN A 121 7.69 -8.86 -8.95
CA GLN A 121 7.54 -10.25 -8.54
C GLN A 121 8.21 -11.20 -9.55
N LYS A 122 8.01 -10.95 -10.81
CA LYS A 122 8.64 -11.73 -11.90
C LYS A 122 10.16 -11.62 -11.83
N ASP A 123 10.68 -10.40 -11.70
CA ASP A 123 12.12 -10.16 -11.64
C ASP A 123 12.73 -10.78 -10.38
N TYR A 124 12.05 -10.67 -9.25
CA TYR A 124 12.49 -11.28 -8.00
C TYR A 124 12.59 -12.80 -8.14
N THR A 125 11.53 -13.42 -8.67
CA THR A 125 11.47 -14.87 -8.87
C THR A 125 12.54 -15.35 -9.85
N ASN A 126 12.89 -14.53 -10.84
CA ASN A 126 13.92 -14.84 -11.82
C ASN A 126 15.35 -14.55 -11.35
N GLY A 127 15.53 -14.14 -10.10
CA GLY A 127 16.85 -13.94 -9.50
C GLY A 127 17.52 -12.62 -9.81
N ILE A 128 16.81 -11.66 -10.41
CA ILE A 128 17.36 -10.35 -10.79
C ILE A 128 17.93 -9.62 -9.57
N TYR A 129 17.32 -9.81 -8.39
CA TYR A 129 17.70 -9.10 -7.17
C TYR A 129 18.47 -9.97 -6.15
N ASP A 130 18.90 -11.17 -6.54
CA ASP A 130 19.51 -12.13 -5.61
C ASP A 130 20.70 -11.54 -4.85
N ASP A 131 21.61 -10.86 -5.54
CA ASP A 131 22.79 -10.28 -4.91
C ASP A 131 22.44 -9.19 -3.90
N ILE A 132 21.46 -8.36 -4.22
CA ILE A 132 21.01 -7.28 -3.35
C ILE A 132 20.34 -7.84 -2.10
N ILE A 133 19.43 -8.80 -2.28
CA ILE A 133 18.67 -9.41 -1.19
C ILE A 133 19.57 -10.23 -0.27
N LYS A 134 20.50 -10.98 -0.83
CA LYS A 134 21.46 -11.77 -0.06
C LYS A 134 22.24 -10.92 0.94
N ASN A 135 22.62 -9.71 0.55
CA ASN A 135 23.37 -8.80 1.41
C ASN A 135 22.50 -8.15 2.49
N LYS A 136 21.18 -8.09 2.29
CA LYS A 136 20.26 -7.42 3.21
C LYS A 136 19.55 -8.37 4.16
N ILE A 137 19.27 -9.60 3.74
CA ILE A 137 18.39 -10.53 4.48
C ILE A 137 19.19 -11.70 5.09
N ALA A 138 20.33 -12.00 4.53
CA ALA A 138 21.15 -13.13 4.99
C ALA A 138 21.67 -12.96 6.42
#